data_b4b76235589cad0c6e5e077cb96973d0
#
_entry.id   b4b76235589cad0c6e5e077cb96973d0
#
_cell.length_a   1.000
_cell.length_b   1.000
_cell.length_c   1.000
_cell.angle_alpha   90.00
_cell.angle_beta   90.00
_cell.angle_gamma   90.00
#
_symmetry.space_group_name_H-M   'P 1'
#
loop_
_entity.id
_entity.type
_entity.pdbx_description
1 polymer ?
#
loop_
_entity_poly.entity_id
_entity_poly.type
_entity_poly.pdbx_seq_one_letter_code
_entity_poly.pdbx_strand_id
1 'polypeptide(L)'
;LYLATFHASNALRVPMTQVPGEVYDRYLSRVEADAPAEELRREADQGSALAAYYFALRHTSYCPRDLRIKVDRNVAFDYMQKAANLSHRPRAEAVLALYHLNGWGTPLDLAKAAELAAEAKAKGQVLGYRVLGECHLRRADGLKKLPAETGLADAARARQLSEVEAEIRAALHNLELAAERGNAGALKSLAGIHDEGDLGRPRNHRLATEYFKQAAIRRDERAARTLVDRYEQGERVERDLKLAYAWTLVEAQLAEENAEPRRRRDDLEKRLTVAEKLGAQDQATQWLAQMPSADDSARARLEPDR
;
A
#
# COMPACT_ATOMS: atom_id res chain seq x y z
N LEU A 1 25.11 -0.36 -14.16
CA LEU A 1 24.79 -1.27 -15.29
C LEU A 1 25.90 -2.31 -15.49
N TYR A 2 27.13 -1.91 -15.75
CA TYR A 2 28.25 -2.84 -16.00
C TYR A 2 28.50 -3.82 -14.84
N LEU A 3 28.54 -3.34 -13.59
CA LEU A 3 28.75 -4.17 -12.40
C LEU A 3 27.62 -5.17 -12.18
N ALA A 4 26.36 -4.75 -12.36
CA ALA A 4 25.20 -5.63 -12.19
C ALA A 4 25.14 -6.73 -13.26
N THR A 5 25.42 -6.40 -14.52
CA THR A 5 25.53 -7.38 -15.62
C THR A 5 26.70 -8.32 -15.39
N PHE A 6 27.83 -7.83 -14.91
CA PHE A 6 29.02 -8.62 -14.57
C PHE A 6 28.71 -9.64 -13.45
N HIS A 7 28.05 -9.20 -12.39
CA HIS A 7 27.66 -10.09 -11.31
C HIS A 7 26.60 -11.13 -11.72
N ALA A 8 25.59 -10.73 -12.50
CA ALA A 8 24.60 -11.65 -13.03
C ALA A 8 25.23 -12.67 -13.98
N SER A 9 26.13 -12.24 -14.85
CA SER A 9 26.91 -13.09 -15.75
C SER A 9 27.73 -14.13 -14.99
N ASN A 10 28.44 -13.70 -13.94
CA ASN A 10 29.23 -14.60 -13.09
C ASN A 10 28.39 -15.59 -12.31
N ALA A 11 27.23 -15.18 -11.77
CA ALA A 11 26.31 -16.04 -11.03
C ALA A 11 25.71 -17.13 -11.95
N LEU A 12 25.39 -16.79 -13.19
CA LEU A 12 24.81 -17.71 -14.18
C LEU A 12 25.88 -18.46 -14.98
N ARG A 13 27.15 -18.07 -14.88
CA ARG A 13 28.26 -18.59 -15.71
C ARG A 13 28.00 -18.47 -17.22
N VAL A 14 27.37 -17.41 -17.65
CA VAL A 14 27.08 -17.09 -19.06
C VAL A 14 27.69 -15.74 -19.44
N PRO A 15 27.99 -15.49 -20.71
CA PRO A 15 28.40 -14.17 -21.17
C PRO A 15 27.37 -13.08 -20.84
N MET A 16 27.80 -11.87 -20.55
CA MET A 16 26.93 -10.74 -20.20
C MET A 16 25.81 -10.48 -21.22
N THR A 17 26.09 -10.78 -22.49
CA THR A 17 25.10 -10.64 -23.59
C THR A 17 24.04 -11.74 -23.61
N GLN A 18 24.20 -12.79 -22.83
CA GLN A 18 23.30 -13.95 -22.79
C GLN A 18 22.51 -14.06 -21.47
N VAL A 19 22.64 -13.06 -20.59
CA VAL A 19 21.84 -13.03 -19.34
C VAL A 19 20.37 -12.80 -19.73
N PRO A 20 19.44 -13.72 -19.40
CA PRO A 20 18.02 -13.52 -19.69
C PRO A 20 17.49 -12.23 -19.01
N GLY A 21 16.67 -11.46 -19.74
CA GLY A 21 16.18 -10.16 -19.25
C GLY A 21 15.51 -10.23 -17.88
N GLU A 22 14.69 -11.28 -17.63
CA GLU A 22 14.01 -11.50 -16.34
C GLU A 22 15.00 -11.74 -15.18
N VAL A 23 16.10 -12.48 -15.45
CA VAL A 23 17.14 -12.74 -14.43
C VAL A 23 17.97 -11.49 -14.21
N TYR A 24 18.25 -10.75 -15.28
CA TYR A 24 18.95 -9.48 -15.25
C TYR A 24 18.16 -8.44 -14.44
N ASP A 25 16.87 -8.29 -14.70
CA ASP A 25 15.99 -7.37 -13.97
C ASP A 25 15.87 -7.74 -12.48
N ARG A 26 15.78 -9.03 -12.17
CA ARG A 26 15.73 -9.53 -10.78
C ARG A 26 17.05 -9.28 -10.04
N TYR A 27 18.17 -9.42 -10.70
CA TYR A 27 19.48 -9.20 -10.13
C TYR A 27 19.77 -7.70 -9.96
N LEU A 28 19.44 -6.88 -10.93
CA LEU A 28 19.49 -5.41 -10.84
C LEU A 28 18.63 -4.89 -9.69
N SER A 29 17.40 -5.34 -9.58
CA SER A 29 16.48 -4.96 -8.52
C SER A 29 17.06 -5.19 -7.13
N ARG A 30 17.83 -6.28 -6.97
CA ARG A 30 18.45 -6.63 -5.68
C ARG A 30 19.70 -5.78 -5.38
N VAL A 31 20.53 -5.53 -6.37
CA VAL A 31 21.76 -4.74 -6.19
C VAL A 31 21.45 -3.27 -6.01
N GLU A 32 20.51 -2.73 -6.79
CA GLU A 32 20.15 -1.32 -6.71
C GLU A 32 19.28 -0.99 -5.48
N ALA A 33 18.49 -1.95 -4.97
CA ALA A 33 17.75 -1.73 -3.73
C ALA A 33 18.66 -1.44 -2.53
N ASP A 34 19.86 -2.01 -2.50
CA ASP A 34 20.84 -1.85 -1.42
C ASP A 34 21.92 -0.80 -1.73
N ALA A 35 21.96 -0.25 -2.95
CA ALA A 35 22.98 0.71 -3.36
C ALA A 35 22.93 2.02 -2.55
N PRO A 36 24.07 2.71 -2.32
CA PRO A 36 24.07 4.02 -1.69
C PRO A 36 23.20 5.05 -2.42
N ALA A 37 22.50 5.92 -1.69
CA ALA A 37 21.59 6.90 -2.27
C ALA A 37 22.25 7.82 -3.32
N GLU A 38 23.48 8.23 -3.09
CA GLU A 38 24.26 9.08 -4.02
C GLU A 38 24.62 8.34 -5.32
N GLU A 39 24.82 7.03 -5.25
CA GLU A 39 25.05 6.19 -6.42
C GLU A 39 23.78 6.06 -7.26
N LEU A 40 22.65 5.75 -6.60
CA LEU A 40 21.33 5.71 -7.25
C LEU A 40 21.00 7.04 -7.93
N ARG A 41 21.27 8.17 -7.27
CA ARG A 41 21.06 9.48 -7.84
C ARG A 41 21.90 9.68 -9.11
N ARG A 42 23.19 9.40 -9.03
CA ARG A 42 24.10 9.54 -10.18
C ARG A 42 23.65 8.69 -11.37
N GLU A 43 23.31 7.44 -11.14
CA GLU A 43 22.81 6.54 -12.19
C GLU A 43 21.47 6.97 -12.76
N ALA A 44 20.55 7.44 -11.89
CA ALA A 44 19.28 8.00 -12.31
C ALA A 44 19.47 9.23 -13.20
N ASP A 45 20.44 10.09 -12.88
CA ASP A 45 20.76 11.28 -13.69
C ASP A 45 21.45 10.91 -15.03
N GLN A 46 22.06 9.74 -15.11
CA GLN A 46 22.58 9.14 -16.33
C GLN A 46 21.52 8.36 -17.15
N GLY A 47 20.28 8.33 -16.70
CA GLY A 47 19.15 7.72 -17.43
C GLY A 47 18.77 6.30 -17.00
N SER A 48 19.26 5.82 -15.84
CA SER A 48 18.77 4.56 -15.28
C SER A 48 17.38 4.74 -14.68
N ALA A 49 16.37 4.14 -15.31
CA ALA A 49 15.00 4.17 -14.81
C ALA A 49 14.85 3.45 -13.46
N LEU A 50 15.59 2.36 -13.28
CA LEU A 50 15.53 1.55 -12.06
C LEU A 50 16.19 2.28 -10.90
N ALA A 51 17.35 2.91 -11.13
CA ALA A 51 17.99 3.76 -10.12
C ALA A 51 17.10 4.95 -9.74
N ALA A 52 16.42 5.57 -10.70
CA ALA A 52 15.46 6.64 -10.44
C ALA A 52 14.29 6.16 -9.57
N TYR A 53 13.76 4.96 -9.83
CA TYR A 53 12.70 4.36 -9.03
C TYR A 53 13.14 4.13 -7.58
N TYR A 54 14.28 3.49 -7.35
CA TYR A 54 14.77 3.22 -6.00
C TYR A 54 15.19 4.50 -5.27
N PHE A 55 15.81 5.45 -5.95
CA PHE A 55 16.13 6.75 -5.36
C PHE A 55 14.85 7.49 -4.91
N ALA A 56 13.81 7.49 -5.75
CA ALA A 56 12.51 8.06 -5.38
C ALA A 56 11.93 7.39 -4.11
N LEU A 57 11.96 6.05 -4.05
CA LEU A 57 11.43 5.31 -2.90
C LEU A 57 12.17 5.66 -1.59
N ARG A 58 13.47 5.93 -1.62
CA ARG A 58 14.25 6.31 -0.44
C ARG A 58 13.82 7.63 0.19
N HIS A 59 13.22 8.50 -0.60
CA HIS A 59 12.63 9.75 -0.15
C HIS A 59 11.18 9.61 0.36
N THR A 60 10.68 8.38 0.47
CA THR A 60 9.32 8.08 0.94
C THR A 60 9.32 7.35 2.28
N SER A 61 8.15 7.26 2.91
CA SER A 61 7.94 6.41 4.09
C SER A 61 7.79 4.91 3.77
N TYR A 62 7.84 4.53 2.49
CA TYR A 62 7.71 3.14 2.06
C TYR A 62 9.04 2.39 2.01
N CYS A 63 10.17 3.09 2.08
CA CYS A 63 11.48 2.49 2.13
C CYS A 63 11.81 2.00 3.56
N PRO A 64 12.50 0.87 3.73
CA PRO A 64 13.06 0.48 5.02
C PRO A 64 13.84 1.61 5.67
N ARG A 65 13.78 1.71 7.01
CA ARG A 65 14.29 2.89 7.72
C ARG A 65 15.80 3.07 7.61
N ASP A 66 16.54 1.97 7.59
CA ASP A 66 17.99 1.90 7.41
C ASP A 66 18.46 2.37 6.03
N LEU A 67 17.62 2.17 5.01
CA LEU A 67 17.87 2.63 3.65
C LEU A 67 17.30 4.01 3.35
N ARG A 68 16.42 4.51 4.21
CA ARG A 68 15.70 5.76 4.00
C ARG A 68 16.56 6.96 4.36
N ILE A 69 16.63 7.90 3.44
CA ILE A 69 17.12 9.25 3.68
C ILE A 69 15.98 10.16 4.14
N LYS A 70 16.22 11.45 4.29
CA LYS A 70 15.17 12.40 4.65
C LYS A 70 14.00 12.30 3.66
N VAL A 71 12.79 12.15 4.19
CA VAL A 71 11.58 12.14 3.35
C VAL A 71 11.44 13.50 2.67
N ASP A 72 11.46 13.48 1.34
CA ASP A 72 11.22 14.66 0.50
C ASP A 72 10.30 14.25 -0.66
N ARG A 73 9.06 14.72 -0.58
CA ARG A 73 8.03 14.34 -1.55
C ARG A 73 8.25 14.92 -2.93
N ASN A 74 8.89 16.07 -3.04
CA ASN A 74 9.17 16.69 -4.34
C ASN A 74 10.25 15.88 -5.05
N VAL A 75 11.35 15.58 -4.37
CA VAL A 75 12.42 14.72 -4.90
C VAL A 75 11.87 13.35 -5.27
N ALA A 76 11.04 12.75 -4.40
CA ALA A 76 10.44 11.46 -4.67
C ALA A 76 9.54 11.50 -5.92
N PHE A 77 8.75 12.56 -6.11
CA PHE A 77 7.91 12.73 -7.28
C PHE A 77 8.74 12.88 -8.56
N ASP A 78 9.73 13.77 -8.57
CA ASP A 78 10.55 14.04 -9.74
C ASP A 78 11.27 12.79 -10.26
N TYR A 79 11.89 12.03 -9.35
CA TYR A 79 12.58 10.80 -9.72
C TYR A 79 11.61 9.64 -10.04
N MET A 80 10.43 9.58 -9.42
CA MET A 80 9.41 8.60 -9.80
C MET A 80 8.84 8.87 -11.19
N GLN A 81 8.61 10.16 -11.53
CA GLN A 81 8.21 10.57 -12.87
C GLN A 81 9.28 10.23 -13.91
N LYS A 82 10.56 10.46 -13.58
CA LYS A 82 11.68 10.08 -14.42
C LYS A 82 11.71 8.56 -14.63
N ALA A 83 11.51 7.77 -13.58
CA ALA A 83 11.45 6.30 -13.65
C ALA A 83 10.31 5.81 -14.56
N ALA A 84 9.11 6.36 -14.40
CA ALA A 84 7.95 5.99 -15.21
C ALA A 84 8.16 6.33 -16.69
N ASN A 85 8.66 7.55 -16.98
CA ASN A 85 8.90 8.00 -18.36
C ASN A 85 9.99 7.20 -19.10
N LEU A 86 11.02 6.76 -18.38
CA LEU A 86 12.15 6.03 -18.99
C LEU A 86 11.84 4.55 -19.21
N SER A 87 11.02 3.92 -18.38
CA SER A 87 10.85 2.47 -18.39
C SER A 87 9.46 1.99 -18.80
N HIS A 88 8.44 2.85 -18.70
CA HIS A 88 7.03 2.46 -18.82
C HIS A 88 6.66 1.24 -17.93
N ARG A 89 7.35 1.10 -16.79
CA ARG A 89 7.13 -0.02 -15.86
C ARG A 89 5.81 0.17 -15.12
N PRO A 90 4.94 -0.84 -15.11
CA PRO A 90 3.59 -0.72 -14.53
C PRO A 90 3.62 -0.33 -13.05
N ARG A 91 4.66 -0.75 -12.31
CA ARG A 91 4.82 -0.39 -10.91
C ARG A 91 5.15 1.09 -10.72
N ALA A 92 6.07 1.64 -11.52
CA ALA A 92 6.42 3.06 -11.44
C ALA A 92 5.23 3.94 -11.82
N GLU A 93 4.48 3.56 -12.87
CA GLU A 93 3.24 4.22 -13.27
C GLU A 93 2.19 4.21 -12.15
N ALA A 94 1.98 3.05 -11.50
CA ALA A 94 1.03 2.93 -10.39
C ALA A 94 1.45 3.75 -9.14
N VAL A 95 2.75 3.83 -8.85
CA VAL A 95 3.27 4.66 -7.76
C VAL A 95 3.13 6.14 -8.12
N LEU A 96 3.46 6.53 -9.36
CA LEU A 96 3.26 7.90 -9.83
C LEU A 96 1.77 8.30 -9.76
N ALA A 97 0.85 7.38 -10.09
CA ALA A 97 -0.57 7.59 -9.91
C ALA A 97 -0.96 7.91 -8.45
N LEU A 98 -0.31 7.24 -7.45
CA LEU A 98 -0.50 7.57 -6.03
C LEU A 98 -0.04 8.99 -5.69
N TYR A 99 1.02 9.48 -6.31
CA TYR A 99 1.50 10.85 -6.07
C TYR A 99 0.47 11.87 -6.55
N HIS A 100 -0.06 11.70 -7.76
CA HIS A 100 -1.13 12.56 -8.29
C HIS A 100 -2.42 12.44 -7.47
N LEU A 101 -2.80 11.22 -7.06
CA LEU A 101 -3.99 10.97 -6.25
C LEU A 101 -3.94 11.71 -4.90
N ASN A 102 -2.76 11.80 -4.27
CA ASN A 102 -2.61 12.35 -2.93
C ASN A 102 -1.97 13.75 -2.90
N GLY A 103 -1.57 14.29 -4.03
CA GLY A 103 -0.86 15.55 -4.09
C GLY A 103 0.54 15.49 -3.42
N TRP A 104 1.25 14.37 -3.55
CA TRP A 104 2.57 14.20 -2.94
C TRP A 104 3.67 14.70 -3.87
N GLY A 105 4.23 15.87 -3.59
CA GLY A 105 5.24 16.51 -4.43
C GLY A 105 4.70 17.03 -5.76
N THR A 106 3.40 17.03 -5.96
CA THR A 106 2.69 17.52 -7.15
C THR A 106 1.30 17.99 -6.74
N PRO A 107 0.64 18.90 -7.45
CA PRO A 107 -0.77 19.17 -7.22
C PRO A 107 -1.63 17.90 -7.37
N LEU A 108 -2.69 17.82 -6.57
CA LEU A 108 -3.66 16.74 -6.68
C LEU A 108 -4.31 16.76 -8.06
N ASP A 109 -4.23 15.64 -8.79
CA ASP A 109 -4.81 15.47 -10.11
C ASP A 109 -5.45 14.08 -10.24
N LEU A 110 -6.77 14.01 -10.05
CA LEU A 110 -7.52 12.75 -10.12
C LEU A 110 -7.62 12.21 -11.56
N ALA A 111 -7.55 13.07 -12.57
CA ALA A 111 -7.61 12.64 -13.97
C ALA A 111 -6.31 11.91 -14.34
N LYS A 112 -5.16 12.54 -14.02
CA LYS A 112 -3.85 11.95 -14.29
C LYS A 112 -3.60 10.70 -13.45
N ALA A 113 -4.03 10.69 -12.18
CA ALA A 113 -3.97 9.52 -11.33
C ALA A 113 -4.75 8.34 -11.91
N ALA A 114 -5.98 8.58 -12.41
CA ALA A 114 -6.80 7.52 -13.01
C ALA A 114 -6.23 7.00 -14.34
N GLU A 115 -5.68 7.87 -15.18
CA GLU A 115 -5.01 7.50 -16.43
C GLU A 115 -3.86 6.53 -16.17
N LEU A 116 -2.89 6.96 -15.35
CA LEU A 116 -1.73 6.15 -14.98
C LEU A 116 -2.10 4.83 -14.26
N ALA A 117 -3.10 4.89 -13.38
CA ALA A 117 -3.60 3.70 -12.70
C ALA A 117 -4.27 2.71 -13.65
N ALA A 118 -5.01 3.20 -14.66
CA ALA A 118 -5.62 2.36 -15.68
C ALA A 118 -4.58 1.68 -16.58
N GLU A 119 -3.52 2.39 -16.96
CA GLU A 119 -2.41 1.83 -17.73
C GLU A 119 -1.68 0.74 -16.93
N ALA A 120 -1.34 1.01 -15.66
CA ALA A 120 -0.72 0.03 -14.78
C ALA A 120 -1.62 -1.20 -14.55
N LYS A 121 -2.93 -1.00 -14.37
CA LYS A 121 -3.93 -2.06 -14.26
C LYS A 121 -3.97 -2.93 -15.53
N ALA A 122 -3.98 -2.32 -16.71
CA ALA A 122 -4.00 -3.03 -17.99
C ALA A 122 -2.78 -3.95 -18.17
N LYS A 123 -1.64 -3.56 -17.56
CA LYS A 123 -0.41 -4.36 -17.50
C LYS A 123 -0.40 -5.36 -16.31
N GLY A 124 -1.51 -5.53 -15.59
CA GLY A 124 -1.66 -6.49 -14.48
C GLY A 124 -1.17 -6.02 -13.12
N GLN A 125 -0.70 -4.76 -13.01
CA GLN A 125 -0.17 -4.25 -11.75
C GLN A 125 -1.28 -4.06 -10.69
N VAL A 126 -1.16 -4.76 -9.57
CA VAL A 126 -2.17 -4.78 -8.50
C VAL A 126 -2.40 -3.39 -7.87
N LEU A 127 -1.35 -2.59 -7.73
CA LEU A 127 -1.46 -1.24 -7.21
C LEU A 127 -2.31 -0.35 -8.12
N GLY A 128 -2.29 -0.57 -9.44
CA GLY A 128 -3.13 0.15 -10.40
C GLY A 128 -4.63 -0.05 -10.14
N TYR A 129 -5.06 -1.28 -9.84
CA TYR A 129 -6.45 -1.56 -9.44
C TYR A 129 -6.85 -0.76 -8.20
N ARG A 130 -6.01 -0.78 -7.15
CA ARG A 130 -6.29 -0.04 -5.92
C ARG A 130 -6.39 1.45 -6.17
N VAL A 131 -5.42 2.05 -6.86
CA VAL A 131 -5.39 3.51 -7.10
C VAL A 131 -6.59 3.93 -7.95
N LEU A 132 -6.93 3.15 -8.97
CA LEU A 132 -8.12 3.41 -9.78
C LEU A 132 -9.40 3.36 -8.95
N GLY A 133 -9.53 2.37 -8.06
CA GLY A 133 -10.64 2.29 -7.11
C GLY A 133 -10.73 3.53 -6.20
N GLU A 134 -9.63 4.00 -5.66
CA GLU A 134 -9.57 5.21 -4.83
C GLU A 134 -9.88 6.50 -5.65
N CYS A 135 -9.49 6.57 -6.92
CA CYS A 135 -9.88 7.66 -7.81
C CYS A 135 -11.41 7.72 -8.00
N HIS A 136 -12.03 6.57 -8.26
CA HIS A 136 -13.49 6.45 -8.37
C HIS A 136 -14.20 6.88 -7.08
N LEU A 137 -13.70 6.48 -5.89
CA LEU A 137 -14.24 6.94 -4.61
C LEU A 137 -14.23 8.46 -4.49
N ARG A 138 -13.09 9.09 -4.80
CA ARG A 138 -12.97 10.56 -4.72
C ARG A 138 -13.85 11.27 -5.73
N ARG A 139 -14.07 10.72 -6.92
CA ARG A 139 -15.01 11.24 -7.90
C ARG A 139 -16.45 11.16 -7.40
N ALA A 140 -16.85 10.00 -6.85
CA ALA A 140 -18.17 9.83 -6.24
C ALA A 140 -18.42 10.85 -5.12
N ASP A 141 -17.43 11.06 -4.25
CA ASP A 141 -17.51 12.06 -3.17
C ASP A 141 -17.57 13.50 -3.71
N GLY A 142 -16.86 13.80 -4.77
CA GLY A 142 -16.95 15.09 -5.44
C GLY A 142 -18.37 15.32 -6.01
N LEU A 143 -18.91 14.34 -6.70
CA LEU A 143 -20.27 14.41 -7.27
C LEU A 143 -21.36 14.57 -6.18
N LYS A 144 -21.23 13.88 -5.03
CA LYS A 144 -22.15 14.01 -3.90
C LYS A 144 -22.17 15.42 -3.29
N LYS A 145 -21.04 16.13 -3.34
CA LYS A 145 -20.87 17.48 -2.76
C LYS A 145 -21.31 18.61 -3.68
N LEU A 146 -21.56 18.31 -4.95
CA LEU A 146 -22.13 19.31 -5.84
C LEU A 146 -23.50 19.73 -5.30
N PRO A 147 -23.75 21.05 -5.12
CA PRO A 147 -25.03 21.52 -4.65
C PRO A 147 -26.11 20.99 -5.62
N ALA A 148 -27.16 20.41 -5.07
CA ALA A 148 -28.38 20.26 -5.83
C ALA A 148 -28.80 21.68 -6.21
N GLU A 149 -28.54 22.09 -7.43
CA GLU A 149 -28.98 23.41 -7.91
C GLU A 149 -30.47 23.48 -7.63
N THR A 150 -30.84 24.42 -6.78
CA THR A 150 -32.24 24.69 -6.46
C THR A 150 -32.94 25.09 -7.75
N GLY A 151 -33.69 24.17 -8.35
CA GLY A 151 -34.37 24.37 -9.61
C GLY A 151 -33.94 23.46 -10.76
N LEU A 152 -32.94 22.57 -10.57
CA LEU A 152 -32.68 21.50 -11.53
C LEU A 152 -33.87 20.54 -11.59
N ALA A 153 -34.38 20.30 -12.81
CA ALA A 153 -35.38 19.29 -13.07
C ALA A 153 -34.95 17.94 -12.46
N ASP A 154 -35.91 17.17 -11.95
CA ASP A 154 -35.69 15.83 -11.36
C ASP A 154 -34.79 14.92 -12.20
N ALA A 155 -34.79 15.11 -13.51
CA ALA A 155 -33.94 14.42 -14.47
C ALA A 155 -32.42 14.69 -14.28
N ALA A 156 -31.98 15.91 -13.94
CA ALA A 156 -30.57 16.23 -13.73
C ALA A 156 -30.08 15.62 -12.41
N ARG A 157 -30.91 15.65 -11.38
CA ARG A 157 -30.62 14.97 -10.09
C ARG A 157 -30.54 13.45 -10.27
N ALA A 158 -31.45 12.87 -11.05
CA ALA A 158 -31.41 11.43 -11.34
C ALA A 158 -30.14 11.04 -12.10
N ARG A 159 -29.68 11.86 -13.05
CA ARG A 159 -28.39 11.64 -13.74
C ARG A 159 -27.21 11.70 -12.77
N GLN A 160 -27.13 12.72 -11.93
CA GLN A 160 -26.07 12.85 -10.93
C GLN A 160 -26.03 11.63 -10.00
N LEU A 161 -27.17 11.16 -9.50
CA LEU A 161 -27.26 9.96 -8.68
C LEU A 161 -26.78 8.71 -9.43
N SER A 162 -27.17 8.57 -10.70
CA SER A 162 -26.73 7.46 -11.54
C SER A 162 -25.21 7.48 -11.78
N GLU A 163 -24.62 8.66 -11.97
CA GLU A 163 -23.17 8.83 -12.10
C GLU A 163 -22.45 8.47 -10.79
N VAL A 164 -22.94 8.94 -9.65
CA VAL A 164 -22.41 8.55 -8.33
C VAL A 164 -22.43 7.03 -8.13
N GLU A 165 -23.55 6.38 -8.46
CA GLU A 165 -23.67 4.93 -8.36
C GLU A 165 -22.70 4.19 -9.31
N ALA A 166 -22.48 4.71 -10.51
CA ALA A 166 -21.53 4.13 -11.45
C ALA A 166 -20.08 4.21 -10.92
N GLU A 167 -19.70 5.38 -10.40
CA GLU A 167 -18.38 5.57 -9.77
C GLU A 167 -18.20 4.66 -8.57
N ILE A 168 -19.22 4.50 -7.72
CA ILE A 168 -19.19 3.60 -6.57
C ILE A 168 -19.01 2.14 -7.02
N ARG A 169 -19.76 1.67 -8.01
CA ARG A 169 -19.61 0.30 -8.53
C ARG A 169 -18.21 0.06 -9.07
N ALA A 170 -17.68 1.01 -9.84
CA ALA A 170 -16.32 0.92 -10.37
C ALA A 170 -15.26 0.91 -9.27
N ALA A 171 -15.43 1.72 -8.23
CA ALA A 171 -14.55 1.76 -7.09
C ALA A 171 -14.48 0.41 -6.36
N LEU A 172 -15.66 -0.11 -5.98
CA LEU A 172 -15.76 -1.39 -5.27
C LEU A 172 -15.16 -2.53 -6.08
N HIS A 173 -15.51 -2.64 -7.36
CA HIS A 173 -14.97 -3.67 -8.24
C HIS A 173 -13.42 -3.65 -8.28
N ASN A 174 -12.83 -2.47 -8.44
CA ASN A 174 -11.37 -2.36 -8.50
C ASN A 174 -10.71 -2.64 -7.14
N LEU A 175 -11.31 -2.19 -6.04
CA LEU A 175 -10.79 -2.47 -4.69
C LEU A 175 -10.92 -3.96 -4.32
N GLU A 176 -12.03 -4.61 -4.67
CA GLU A 176 -12.23 -6.04 -4.45
C GLU A 176 -11.18 -6.86 -5.23
N LEU A 177 -10.97 -6.55 -6.51
CA LEU A 177 -9.91 -7.19 -7.32
C LEU A 177 -8.50 -6.98 -6.76
N ALA A 178 -8.20 -5.80 -6.22
CA ALA A 178 -6.91 -5.53 -5.59
C ALA A 178 -6.78 -6.30 -4.25
N ALA A 179 -7.85 -6.38 -3.46
CA ALA A 179 -7.89 -7.10 -2.19
C ALA A 179 -7.71 -8.61 -2.38
N GLU A 180 -8.39 -9.21 -3.36
CA GLU A 180 -8.21 -10.63 -3.75
C GLU A 180 -6.76 -10.95 -4.09
N ARG A 181 -6.07 -10.01 -4.75
CA ARG A 181 -4.64 -10.11 -5.07
C ARG A 181 -3.73 -9.74 -3.90
N GLY A 182 -4.31 -9.54 -2.72
CA GLY A 182 -3.58 -9.34 -1.47
C GLY A 182 -3.09 -7.92 -1.21
N ASN A 183 -3.63 -6.91 -1.86
CA ASN A 183 -3.27 -5.53 -1.58
C ASN A 183 -3.83 -5.06 -0.22
N ALA A 184 -2.97 -4.89 0.78
CA ALA A 184 -3.35 -4.47 2.12
C ALA A 184 -4.07 -3.10 2.14
N GLY A 185 -3.67 -2.17 1.26
CA GLY A 185 -4.33 -0.87 1.13
C GLY A 185 -5.78 -0.99 0.65
N ALA A 186 -6.04 -1.87 -0.33
CA ALA A 186 -7.40 -2.13 -0.81
C ALA A 186 -8.27 -2.79 0.28
N LEU A 187 -7.70 -3.74 1.02
CA LEU A 187 -8.39 -4.35 2.18
C LEU A 187 -8.79 -3.29 3.22
N LYS A 188 -7.91 -2.33 3.53
CA LYS A 188 -8.26 -1.22 4.43
C LYS A 188 -9.34 -0.30 3.87
N SER A 189 -9.29 0.01 2.58
CA SER A 189 -10.33 0.85 1.95
C SER A 189 -11.69 0.15 2.02
N LEU A 190 -11.76 -1.15 1.74
CA LEU A 190 -12.98 -1.94 1.90
C LEU A 190 -13.43 -2.01 3.37
N ALA A 191 -12.49 -2.18 4.31
CA ALA A 191 -12.81 -2.15 5.73
C ALA A 191 -13.49 -0.82 6.12
N GLY A 192 -12.94 0.31 5.69
CA GLY A 192 -13.53 1.63 5.94
C GLY A 192 -14.94 1.77 5.37
N ILE A 193 -15.16 1.33 4.14
CA ILE A 193 -16.47 1.38 3.48
C ILE A 193 -17.52 0.59 4.28
N HIS A 194 -17.18 -0.62 4.72
CA HIS A 194 -18.11 -1.44 5.51
C HIS A 194 -18.29 -0.91 6.95
N ASP A 195 -17.30 -0.24 7.47
CA ASP A 195 -17.32 0.28 8.82
C ASP A 195 -18.23 1.51 8.97
N GLU A 196 -18.12 2.41 8.01
CA GLU A 196 -18.93 3.64 7.98
C GLU A 196 -20.32 3.40 7.39
N GLY A 197 -20.53 2.30 6.70
CA GLY A 197 -21.74 2.06 5.93
C GLY A 197 -21.87 3.05 4.77
N ASP A 198 -20.76 3.37 4.13
CA ASP A 198 -20.71 4.31 3.03
C ASP A 198 -21.06 3.65 1.68
N LEU A 199 -21.27 4.47 0.67
CA LEU A 199 -21.52 4.04 -0.71
C LEU A 199 -22.77 3.18 -0.89
N GLY A 200 -23.83 3.46 -0.12
CA GLY A 200 -25.09 2.72 -0.17
C GLY A 200 -25.03 1.31 0.43
N ARG A 201 -23.94 0.95 1.07
CA ARG A 201 -23.81 -0.31 1.82
C ARG A 201 -24.17 -0.10 3.28
N PRO A 202 -24.89 -1.02 3.93
CA PRO A 202 -25.13 -0.94 5.36
C PRO A 202 -23.82 -1.13 6.13
N ARG A 203 -23.75 -0.53 7.31
CA ARG A 203 -22.63 -0.77 8.25
C ARG A 203 -22.49 -2.25 8.56
N ASN A 204 -21.30 -2.77 8.47
CA ASN A 204 -20.97 -4.14 8.80
C ASN A 204 -19.61 -4.20 9.51
N HIS A 205 -19.61 -3.89 10.80
CA HIS A 205 -18.40 -3.84 11.61
C HIS A 205 -17.66 -5.19 11.70
N ARG A 206 -18.41 -6.30 11.63
CA ARG A 206 -17.82 -7.64 11.60
C ARG A 206 -16.99 -7.86 10.34
N LEU A 207 -17.54 -7.53 9.17
CA LEU A 207 -16.84 -7.66 7.90
C LEU A 207 -15.66 -6.67 7.81
N ALA A 208 -15.84 -5.43 8.28
CA ALA A 208 -14.78 -4.45 8.38
C ALA A 208 -13.61 -4.95 9.23
N THR A 209 -13.90 -5.53 10.39
CA THR A 209 -12.89 -6.10 11.28
C THR A 209 -12.14 -7.25 10.61
N GLU A 210 -12.83 -8.09 9.83
CA GLU A 210 -12.19 -9.17 9.08
C GLU A 210 -11.26 -8.65 7.98
N TYR A 211 -11.63 -7.60 7.25
CA TYR A 211 -10.75 -6.94 6.31
C TYR A 211 -9.54 -6.29 6.99
N PHE A 212 -9.69 -5.68 8.18
CA PHE A 212 -8.54 -5.19 8.94
C PHE A 212 -7.60 -6.31 9.38
N LYS A 213 -8.13 -7.48 9.81
CA LYS A 213 -7.30 -8.65 10.13
C LYS A 213 -6.49 -9.11 8.92
N GLN A 214 -7.13 -9.24 7.78
CA GLN A 214 -6.46 -9.62 6.53
C GLN A 214 -5.38 -8.60 6.15
N ALA A 215 -5.64 -7.30 6.28
CA ALA A 215 -4.65 -6.26 6.01
C ALA A 215 -3.45 -6.33 6.98
N ALA A 216 -3.70 -6.55 8.27
CA ALA A 216 -2.66 -6.69 9.28
C ALA A 216 -1.77 -7.90 9.02
N ILE A 217 -2.35 -9.06 8.66
CA ILE A 217 -1.62 -10.26 8.25
C ILE A 217 -0.76 -10.00 7.00
N ARG A 218 -1.16 -9.05 6.15
CA ARG A 218 -0.35 -8.57 5.02
C ARG A 218 0.63 -7.44 5.38
N ARG A 219 1.00 -7.39 6.67
CA ARG A 219 1.98 -6.46 7.24
C ARG A 219 1.56 -4.98 7.18
N ASP A 220 0.27 -4.68 7.23
CA ASP A 220 -0.20 -3.32 7.42
C ASP A 220 -0.26 -2.97 8.92
N GLU A 221 0.73 -2.21 9.40
CA GLU A 221 0.84 -1.76 10.79
C GLU A 221 -0.41 -0.98 11.24
N ARG A 222 -0.94 -0.11 10.37
CA ARG A 222 -2.12 0.70 10.73
C ARG A 222 -3.37 -0.15 10.92
N ALA A 223 -3.51 -1.21 10.13
CA ALA A 223 -4.61 -2.16 10.33
C ALA A 223 -4.46 -2.92 11.66
N ALA A 224 -3.25 -3.34 12.02
CA ALA A 224 -2.99 -3.96 13.33
C ALA A 224 -3.35 -3.00 14.48
N ARG A 225 -2.90 -1.74 14.41
CA ARG A 225 -3.26 -0.70 15.38
C ARG A 225 -4.77 -0.49 15.50
N THR A 226 -5.47 -0.42 14.38
CA THR A 226 -6.95 -0.30 14.39
C THR A 226 -7.61 -1.46 15.12
N LEU A 227 -7.09 -2.69 14.97
CA LEU A 227 -7.61 -3.85 15.67
C LEU A 227 -7.35 -3.78 17.18
N VAL A 228 -6.16 -3.29 17.59
CA VAL A 228 -5.87 -3.05 19.01
C VAL A 228 -6.88 -2.07 19.60
N ASP A 229 -7.09 -0.92 18.94
CA ASP A 229 -8.04 0.12 19.38
C ASP A 229 -9.44 -0.45 19.54
N ARG A 230 -9.92 -1.20 18.54
CA ARG A 230 -11.26 -1.80 18.57
C ARG A 230 -11.46 -2.75 19.71
N TYR A 231 -10.57 -3.70 19.91
CA TYR A 231 -10.70 -4.71 20.95
C TYR A 231 -10.42 -4.15 22.35
N GLU A 232 -9.55 -3.18 22.50
CA GLU A 232 -9.27 -2.55 23.78
C GLU A 232 -10.42 -1.66 24.26
N GLN A 233 -11.02 -0.87 23.35
CA GLN A 233 -12.08 0.07 23.68
C GLN A 233 -13.48 -0.53 23.58
N GLY A 234 -13.63 -1.62 22.84
CA GLY A 234 -14.94 -2.21 22.55
C GLY A 234 -15.71 -1.39 21.49
N GLU A 235 -15.00 -0.67 20.63
CA GLU A 235 -15.61 0.11 19.57
C GLU A 235 -15.89 -0.77 18.34
N ARG A 236 -17.19 -0.87 17.99
CA ARG A 236 -17.63 -1.61 16.79
C ARG A 236 -17.43 -3.13 16.86
N VAL A 237 -16.86 -3.62 17.95
CA VAL A 237 -16.70 -5.03 18.33
C VAL A 237 -16.86 -5.16 19.82
N GLU A 238 -17.15 -6.36 20.32
CA GLU A 238 -17.10 -6.64 21.74
C GLU A 238 -15.68 -6.44 22.29
N ARG A 239 -15.58 -5.81 23.45
CA ARG A 239 -14.30 -5.57 24.12
C ARG A 239 -13.63 -6.87 24.49
N ASP A 240 -12.39 -7.06 24.06
CA ASP A 240 -11.59 -8.25 24.34
C ASP A 240 -10.12 -7.87 24.52
N LEU A 241 -9.70 -7.78 25.78
CA LEU A 241 -8.32 -7.40 26.15
C LEU A 241 -7.30 -8.44 25.71
N LYS A 242 -7.68 -9.72 25.65
CA LYS A 242 -6.81 -10.80 25.17
C LYS A 242 -6.51 -10.61 23.68
N LEU A 243 -7.55 -10.34 22.86
CA LEU A 243 -7.36 -10.05 21.44
C LEU A 243 -6.63 -8.71 21.23
N ALA A 244 -6.92 -7.67 22.03
CA ALA A 244 -6.17 -6.42 21.98
C ALA A 244 -4.67 -6.66 22.23
N TYR A 245 -4.33 -7.43 23.27
CA TYR A 245 -2.95 -7.77 23.56
C TYR A 245 -2.30 -8.60 22.45
N ALA A 246 -2.99 -9.58 21.88
CA ALA A 246 -2.49 -10.36 20.75
C ALA A 246 -2.17 -9.49 19.54
N TRP A 247 -3.07 -8.54 19.18
CA TRP A 247 -2.81 -7.60 18.09
C TRP A 247 -1.72 -6.57 18.40
N THR A 248 -1.53 -6.21 19.68
CA THR A 248 -0.41 -5.34 20.08
C THR A 248 0.93 -6.04 19.89
N LEU A 249 1.03 -7.36 20.12
CA LEU A 249 2.22 -8.13 19.81
C LEU A 249 2.53 -8.12 18.30
N VAL A 250 1.50 -8.25 17.48
CA VAL A 250 1.63 -8.13 16.01
C VAL A 250 2.05 -6.72 15.60
N GLU A 251 1.39 -5.68 16.13
CA GLU A 251 1.75 -4.28 15.87
C GLU A 251 3.19 -3.99 16.25
N ALA A 252 3.63 -4.43 17.43
CA ALA A 252 5.01 -4.25 17.91
C ALA A 252 6.05 -4.89 17.00
N GLN A 253 5.72 -6.02 16.37
CA GLN A 253 6.58 -6.67 15.37
C GLN A 253 6.63 -5.92 14.04
N LEU A 254 5.55 -5.21 13.68
CA LEU A 254 5.47 -4.44 12.44
C LEU A 254 6.03 -3.02 12.58
N ALA A 255 5.96 -2.44 13.76
CA ALA A 255 6.30 -1.05 14.04
C ALA A 255 7.81 -0.77 14.17
N GLU A 256 8.65 -1.78 13.92
CA GLU A 256 10.12 -1.70 13.98
C GLU A 256 10.63 -1.05 15.30
N GLU A 257 11.03 0.22 15.27
CA GLU A 257 11.59 0.93 16.43
C GLU A 257 10.58 1.80 17.19
N ASN A 258 9.30 1.80 16.81
CA ASN A 258 8.30 2.61 17.50
C ASN A 258 8.07 2.07 18.93
N ALA A 259 8.30 2.92 19.93
CA ALA A 259 8.17 2.52 21.35
C ALA A 259 6.72 2.49 21.84
N GLU A 260 5.78 3.11 21.12
CA GLU A 260 4.38 3.22 21.56
C GLU A 260 3.66 1.86 21.62
N PRO A 261 3.74 0.98 20.61
CA PRO A 261 3.15 -0.36 20.69
C PRO A 261 3.73 -1.19 21.86
N ARG A 262 5.01 -1.00 22.17
CA ARG A 262 5.65 -1.71 23.31
C ARG A 262 5.09 -1.25 24.65
N ARG A 263 4.90 0.05 24.86
CA ARG A 263 4.29 0.60 26.08
C ARG A 263 2.86 0.10 26.24
N ARG A 264 2.08 0.15 25.18
CA ARG A 264 0.69 -0.33 25.17
C ARG A 264 0.61 -1.83 25.49
N ARG A 265 1.51 -2.62 24.93
CA ARG A 265 1.66 -4.04 25.26
C ARG A 265 1.87 -4.23 26.77
N ASP A 266 2.83 -3.51 27.36
CA ASP A 266 3.18 -3.64 28.78
C ASP A 266 2.00 -3.23 29.70
N ASP A 267 1.17 -2.28 29.27
CA ASP A 267 -0.03 -1.85 30.01
C ASP A 267 -1.17 -2.86 29.91
N LEU A 268 -1.40 -3.43 28.72
CA LEU A 268 -2.39 -4.50 28.53
C LEU A 268 -1.96 -5.77 29.31
N GLU A 269 -0.67 -6.08 29.30
CA GLU A 269 -0.12 -7.24 30.00
C GLU A 269 -0.42 -7.24 31.51
N LYS A 270 -0.42 -6.08 32.16
CA LYS A 270 -0.75 -5.94 33.60
C LYS A 270 -2.21 -6.24 33.90
N ARG A 271 -3.08 -6.20 32.91
CA ARG A 271 -4.54 -6.37 33.03
C ARG A 271 -5.02 -7.78 32.71
N LEU A 272 -4.11 -8.67 32.32
CA LEU A 272 -4.41 -10.05 31.90
C LEU A 272 -3.86 -11.07 32.87
N THR A 273 -4.57 -12.17 33.02
CA THR A 273 -4.08 -13.36 33.71
C THR A 273 -2.98 -14.07 32.92
N VAL A 274 -2.21 -14.93 33.57
CA VAL A 274 -1.16 -15.71 32.90
C VAL A 274 -1.72 -16.56 31.76
N ALA A 275 -2.86 -17.21 31.97
CA ALA A 275 -3.51 -18.04 30.96
C ALA A 275 -3.96 -17.23 29.73
N GLU A 276 -4.51 -16.04 29.95
CA GLU A 276 -4.91 -15.14 28.87
C GLU A 276 -3.71 -14.63 28.06
N LYS A 277 -2.59 -14.30 28.72
CA LYS A 277 -1.35 -13.91 28.07
C LYS A 277 -0.80 -15.01 27.16
N LEU A 278 -0.69 -16.22 27.69
CA LEU A 278 -0.23 -17.37 26.92
C LEU A 278 -1.10 -17.63 25.69
N GLY A 279 -2.44 -17.66 25.89
CA GLY A 279 -3.35 -17.84 24.76
C GLY A 279 -3.30 -16.70 23.73
N ALA A 280 -3.03 -15.47 24.15
CA ALA A 280 -2.84 -14.34 23.23
C ALA A 280 -1.50 -14.42 22.48
N GLN A 281 -0.43 -14.85 23.13
CA GLN A 281 0.88 -15.08 22.50
C GLN A 281 0.81 -16.19 21.45
N ASP A 282 0.14 -17.29 21.76
CA ASP A 282 -0.09 -18.37 20.79
C ASP A 282 -0.86 -17.87 19.57
N GLN A 283 -1.91 -17.07 19.78
CA GLN A 283 -2.71 -16.49 18.71
C GLN A 283 -1.88 -15.51 17.84
N ALA A 284 -1.10 -14.64 18.46
CA ALA A 284 -0.21 -13.72 17.76
C ALA A 284 0.84 -14.49 16.93
N THR A 285 1.42 -15.54 17.51
CA THR A 285 2.40 -16.41 16.82
C THR A 285 1.79 -17.07 15.59
N GLN A 286 0.53 -17.55 15.67
CA GLN A 286 -0.18 -18.11 14.51
C GLN A 286 -0.41 -17.06 13.41
N TRP A 287 -0.74 -15.83 13.75
CA TRP A 287 -0.92 -14.76 12.77
C TRP A 287 0.41 -14.32 12.15
N LEU A 288 1.46 -14.19 12.95
CA LEU A 288 2.81 -13.86 12.48
C LEU A 288 3.36 -14.92 11.51
N ALA A 289 3.07 -16.20 11.78
CA ALA A 289 3.44 -17.30 10.88
C ALA A 289 2.72 -17.28 9.52
N GLN A 290 1.55 -16.65 9.44
CA GLN A 290 0.82 -16.46 8.18
C GLN A 290 1.31 -15.25 7.37
N MET A 291 2.09 -14.36 8.00
CA MET A 291 2.59 -13.17 7.33
C MET A 291 3.67 -13.54 6.31
N PRO A 292 3.68 -12.89 5.15
CA PRO A 292 4.83 -12.95 4.27
C PRO A 292 6.07 -12.46 5.02
N SER A 293 7.24 -13.03 4.72
CA SER A 293 8.48 -12.60 5.37
C SER A 293 8.68 -11.08 5.20
N ALA A 294 9.45 -10.45 6.11
CA ALA A 294 9.77 -9.04 5.98
C ALA A 294 10.49 -8.76 4.66
N ASP A 295 11.40 -9.67 4.28
CA ASP A 295 12.15 -9.59 3.02
C ASP A 295 11.25 -9.75 1.80
N ASP A 296 10.30 -10.69 1.80
CA ASP A 296 9.35 -10.85 0.68
C ASP A 296 8.42 -9.66 0.58
N SER A 297 7.98 -9.11 1.71
CA SER A 297 7.13 -7.91 1.76
C SER A 297 7.89 -6.66 1.32
N ALA A 298 9.13 -6.49 1.74
CA ALA A 298 10.00 -5.40 1.30
C ALA A 298 10.29 -5.54 -0.21
N ARG A 299 10.63 -6.74 -0.67
CA ARG A 299 10.82 -7.04 -2.10
C ARG A 299 9.57 -6.75 -2.91
N ALA A 300 8.39 -7.22 -2.46
CA ALA A 300 7.13 -6.95 -3.16
C ALA A 300 6.78 -5.45 -3.21
N ARG A 301 7.29 -4.65 -2.25
CA ARG A 301 7.16 -3.18 -2.28
C ARG A 301 8.21 -2.51 -3.15
N LEU A 302 9.40 -3.08 -3.23
CA LEU A 302 10.55 -2.53 -3.93
C LEU A 302 10.63 -3.05 -5.38
N GLU A 303 10.22 -4.31 -5.64
CA GLU A 303 10.24 -4.86 -6.99
C GLU A 303 9.28 -4.11 -7.90
N PRO A 304 9.76 -3.59 -9.04
CA PRO A 304 8.94 -2.77 -9.92
C PRO A 304 7.85 -3.58 -10.66
N ASP A 305 8.07 -4.89 -10.86
CA ASP A 305 7.13 -5.74 -11.60
C ASP A 305 7.24 -7.21 -11.13
N ARG A 306 6.13 -7.75 -10.69
CA ARG A 306 5.80 -9.18 -10.71
C ARG A 306 4.47 -9.39 -11.36
#